data_2cb2642586cb0a74b7874994a620b3a9
#
_entry.id   2cb2642586cb0a74b7874994a620b3a9
#
_cell.length_a   1.000
_cell.length_b   1.000
_cell.length_c   1.000
_cell.angle_alpha   90.00
_cell.angle_beta   90.00
_cell.angle_gamma   90.00
#
_symmetry.space_group_name_H-M   'P 1'
#
loop_
_entity.id
_entity.type
_entity.pdbx_description
1 polymer ?
#
loop_
_entity_poly.entity_id
_entity_poly.type
_entity_poly.pdbx_seq_one_letter_code
_entity_poly.pdbx_strand_id
1 'polypeptide(L)'
;MSTAQPVLLVNPTITSHRHARFPLAVMSLSAALEGKYAPVIIDGNVDRDFISSTVRRVSETSVAAVGITVMGGPQLLSAIAVSKAIRARRPSLPIVWGGAFPTVCPDSALNTDYVDYAVRGQGEETFTELLDTLGGRRDRDVGSIAGLTWRKDGEIVHNPERKFSAASLTRMLPYDKLQNPQQYLTNTYLGRRTIGYQAALGCRYRCTFCGVATMFRGKTALPPAERLEQDLEFMRDRLGVDAIQFYDHNFFDREVDMVPLLEVLAKFQMPWWCFARSDALVNLSESSWSLVRKSGLRMAYIGAESPSDWLLHDIRKGTSCDQTLEAVDKCRRHGVIPELSFMLAPPRDPEGETEKTFDFIRMIKRIHPATEVMIYIYTPLPRRWDKNSTAARMADELRDCEGNPVMFPESADGWAEPQWVDYWCHQDAPWLSERLRRRIVDFTTVLGCRYPTIMDIRAPAWGKSALRALASWRYRFQRYDDPWELKLSRKLIRHWDPRVMSL
;
A
#
# COMPACT_ATOMS: atom_id res chain seq x y z
N MET A 1 5.36 -14.46 -39.64
CA MET A 1 5.54 -13.65 -38.43
C MET A 1 5.03 -14.48 -37.26
N SER A 2 5.90 -14.90 -36.32
CA SER A 2 5.44 -15.64 -35.12
C SER A 2 4.56 -14.71 -34.32
N THR A 3 3.29 -15.05 -34.14
CA THR A 3 2.37 -14.29 -33.30
C THR A 3 2.90 -14.31 -31.86
N ALA A 4 3.09 -13.15 -31.28
CA ALA A 4 3.59 -13.03 -29.90
C ALA A 4 2.67 -13.82 -28.94
N GLN A 5 3.26 -14.70 -28.13
CA GLN A 5 2.51 -15.61 -27.27
C GLN A 5 1.80 -14.84 -26.14
N PRO A 6 0.51 -15.09 -25.87
CA PRO A 6 -0.23 -14.43 -24.80
C PRO A 6 0.34 -14.74 -23.41
N VAL A 7 0.37 -13.72 -22.57
CA VAL A 7 0.68 -13.80 -21.13
C VAL A 7 -0.44 -13.12 -20.37
N LEU A 8 -1.08 -13.82 -19.44
CA LEU A 8 -2.10 -13.21 -18.61
C LEU A 8 -1.46 -12.53 -17.40
N LEU A 9 -1.86 -11.29 -17.14
CA LEU A 9 -1.46 -10.50 -16.00
C LEU A 9 -2.70 -10.22 -15.15
N VAL A 10 -2.81 -10.89 -14.01
CA VAL A 10 -3.99 -10.84 -13.15
C VAL A 10 -3.72 -9.97 -11.95
N ASN A 11 -4.61 -9.02 -11.71
CA ASN A 11 -4.70 -8.23 -10.47
C ASN A 11 -5.94 -8.69 -9.71
N PRO A 12 -5.82 -9.59 -8.69
CA PRO A 12 -6.97 -10.05 -7.93
C PRO A 12 -7.66 -8.93 -7.17
N THR A 13 -8.91 -9.14 -6.80
CA THR A 13 -9.71 -8.14 -6.07
C THR A 13 -9.06 -7.77 -4.73
N ILE A 14 -8.88 -6.48 -4.50
CA ILE A 14 -8.39 -5.92 -3.23
C ILE A 14 -9.34 -4.85 -2.67
N THR A 15 -10.04 -4.14 -3.55
CA THR A 15 -10.96 -3.05 -3.19
C THR A 15 -12.37 -3.34 -3.71
N SER A 16 -13.34 -2.61 -3.18
CA SER A 16 -14.68 -2.62 -3.80
C SER A 16 -14.62 -1.97 -5.19
N HIS A 17 -15.46 -2.44 -6.13
CA HIS A 17 -15.55 -1.91 -7.49
C HIS A 17 -15.80 -0.38 -7.57
N ARG A 18 -16.37 0.20 -6.50
CA ARG A 18 -16.59 1.65 -6.41
C ARG A 18 -15.32 2.47 -6.13
N HIS A 19 -14.27 1.80 -5.67
CA HIS A 19 -12.99 2.38 -5.30
C HIS A 19 -11.83 1.71 -6.04
N ALA A 20 -12.10 1.20 -7.25
CA ALA A 20 -11.08 0.59 -8.10
C ALA A 20 -9.94 1.58 -8.31
N ARG A 21 -8.71 1.07 -8.26
CA ARG A 21 -7.48 1.82 -8.52
C ARG A 21 -6.77 1.19 -9.70
N PHE A 22 -6.05 1.99 -10.47
CA PHE A 22 -5.24 1.45 -11.56
C PHE A 22 -4.33 0.33 -11.07
N PRO A 23 -4.31 -0.82 -11.75
CA PRO A 23 -3.48 -1.97 -11.39
C PRO A 23 -2.03 -1.75 -11.82
N LEU A 24 -1.35 -0.74 -11.22
CA LEU A 24 -0.07 -0.20 -11.66
C LEU A 24 1.01 -1.28 -11.81
N ALA A 25 1.05 -2.28 -10.93
CA ALA A 25 2.03 -3.37 -10.98
C ALA A 25 1.90 -4.20 -12.28
N VAL A 26 0.69 -4.65 -12.62
CA VAL A 26 0.48 -5.43 -13.86
C VAL A 26 0.54 -4.55 -15.11
N MET A 27 0.24 -3.26 -15.02
CA MET A 27 0.45 -2.30 -16.11
C MET A 27 1.95 -2.13 -16.40
N SER A 28 2.79 -2.01 -15.36
CA SER A 28 4.25 -1.94 -15.50
C SER A 28 4.83 -3.21 -16.12
N LEU A 29 4.37 -4.39 -15.67
CA LEU A 29 4.73 -5.67 -16.29
C LEU A 29 4.29 -5.73 -17.75
N SER A 30 3.06 -5.29 -18.07
CA SER A 30 2.57 -5.24 -19.44
C SER A 30 3.46 -4.39 -20.33
N ALA A 31 3.86 -3.20 -19.88
CA ALA A 31 4.79 -2.34 -20.59
C ALA A 31 6.19 -2.98 -20.79
N ALA A 32 6.65 -3.76 -19.82
CA ALA A 32 7.94 -4.46 -19.93
C ALA A 32 7.93 -5.62 -20.91
N LEU A 33 6.78 -6.28 -21.08
CA LEU A 33 6.59 -7.42 -21.99
C LEU A 33 6.28 -7.02 -23.44
N GLU A 34 5.95 -5.76 -23.69
CA GLU A 34 5.54 -5.27 -25.00
C GLU A 34 6.62 -5.51 -26.07
N GLY A 35 6.18 -5.90 -27.28
CA GLY A 35 7.07 -6.25 -28.39
C GLY A 35 7.68 -7.66 -28.33
N LYS A 36 7.63 -8.34 -27.16
CA LYS A 36 8.11 -9.72 -26.99
C LYS A 36 6.96 -10.71 -26.81
N TYR A 37 5.97 -10.33 -26.04
CA TYR A 37 4.80 -11.12 -25.68
C TYR A 37 3.53 -10.33 -25.97
N ALA A 38 2.37 -10.98 -25.88
CA ALA A 38 1.06 -10.34 -25.96
C ALA A 38 0.43 -10.29 -24.53
N PRO A 39 0.78 -9.30 -23.68
CA PRO A 39 0.24 -9.22 -22.34
C PRO A 39 -1.25 -8.83 -22.36
N VAL A 40 -2.05 -9.56 -21.58
CA VAL A 40 -3.48 -9.32 -21.38
C VAL A 40 -3.72 -9.07 -19.89
N ILE A 41 -4.24 -7.89 -19.55
CA ILE A 41 -4.53 -7.52 -18.15
C ILE A 41 -5.96 -7.96 -17.80
N ILE A 42 -6.10 -8.64 -16.66
CA ILE A 42 -7.37 -8.99 -16.04
C ILE A 42 -7.38 -8.40 -14.64
N ASP A 43 -8.34 -7.51 -14.36
CA ASP A 43 -8.40 -6.80 -13.07
C ASP A 43 -9.69 -7.09 -12.32
N GLY A 44 -9.58 -7.84 -11.22
CA GLY A 44 -10.67 -8.19 -10.32
C GLY A 44 -11.28 -7.02 -9.54
N ASN A 45 -10.67 -5.82 -9.58
CA ASN A 45 -11.30 -4.64 -8.97
C ASN A 45 -12.38 -4.02 -9.86
N VAL A 46 -12.42 -4.35 -11.15
CA VAL A 46 -13.43 -3.88 -12.11
C VAL A 46 -14.22 -5.02 -12.74
N ASP A 47 -13.62 -6.19 -12.96
CA ASP A 47 -14.29 -7.41 -13.43
C ASP A 47 -14.73 -8.25 -12.24
N ARG A 48 -16.03 -8.30 -11.95
CA ARG A 48 -16.60 -9.10 -10.85
C ARG A 48 -16.42 -10.60 -11.06
N ASP A 49 -16.36 -11.02 -12.30
CA ASP A 49 -16.24 -12.43 -12.72
C ASP A 49 -14.81 -12.76 -13.16
N PHE A 50 -13.81 -12.00 -12.68
CA PHE A 50 -12.41 -12.10 -13.14
C PHE A 50 -11.84 -13.51 -13.06
N ILE A 51 -12.26 -14.34 -12.09
CA ILE A 51 -11.85 -15.75 -11.99
C ILE A 51 -12.35 -16.52 -13.21
N SER A 52 -13.65 -16.43 -13.51
CA SER A 52 -14.25 -17.08 -14.67
C SER A 52 -13.67 -16.55 -15.99
N SER A 53 -13.44 -15.24 -16.08
CA SER A 53 -12.78 -14.60 -17.23
C SER A 53 -11.36 -15.13 -17.42
N THR A 54 -10.58 -15.30 -16.34
CA THR A 54 -9.23 -15.86 -16.39
C THR A 54 -9.25 -17.33 -16.83
N VAL A 55 -10.12 -18.16 -16.23
CA VAL A 55 -10.25 -19.59 -16.56
C VAL A 55 -10.68 -19.77 -18.03
N ARG A 56 -11.62 -18.99 -18.53
CA ARG A 56 -12.02 -19.00 -19.93
C ARG A 56 -10.83 -18.70 -20.84
N ARG A 57 -10.07 -17.64 -20.56
CA ARG A 57 -8.89 -17.26 -21.36
C ARG A 57 -7.85 -18.37 -21.42
N VAL A 58 -7.48 -18.98 -20.28
CA VAL A 58 -6.51 -20.08 -20.26
C VAL A 58 -7.05 -21.35 -20.94
N SER A 59 -8.37 -21.50 -21.08
CA SER A 59 -8.99 -22.63 -21.78
C SER A 59 -9.01 -22.45 -23.29
N GLU A 60 -9.28 -21.22 -23.75
CA GLU A 60 -9.51 -20.91 -25.16
C GLU A 60 -8.21 -20.52 -25.91
N THR A 61 -7.17 -20.13 -25.17
CA THR A 61 -5.94 -19.58 -25.77
C THR A 61 -4.71 -20.32 -25.25
N SER A 62 -3.71 -20.53 -26.13
CA SER A 62 -2.40 -21.03 -25.74
C SER A 62 -1.62 -19.92 -25.01
N VAL A 63 -1.70 -19.89 -23.68
CA VAL A 63 -1.06 -18.91 -22.80
C VAL A 63 0.31 -19.42 -22.36
N ALA A 64 1.34 -18.56 -22.39
CA ALA A 64 2.70 -18.92 -21.98
C ALA A 64 2.80 -19.10 -20.45
N ALA A 65 2.20 -18.18 -19.69
CA ALA A 65 2.16 -18.20 -18.24
C ALA A 65 1.08 -17.23 -17.72
N VAL A 66 0.73 -17.36 -16.45
CA VAL A 66 -0.11 -16.41 -15.73
C VAL A 66 0.71 -15.76 -14.63
N GLY A 67 0.91 -14.43 -14.72
CA GLY A 67 1.48 -13.60 -13.66
C GLY A 67 0.38 -13.00 -12.79
N ILE A 68 0.46 -13.18 -11.48
CA ILE A 68 -0.54 -12.70 -10.52
C ILE A 68 0.15 -11.78 -9.52
N THR A 69 -0.33 -10.53 -9.40
CA THR A 69 0.16 -9.64 -8.34
C THR A 69 -0.56 -9.93 -7.03
N VAL A 70 0.20 -10.10 -5.94
CA VAL A 70 -0.36 -10.51 -4.66
C VAL A 70 0.15 -9.62 -3.53
N MET A 71 -0.77 -8.93 -2.87
CA MET A 71 -0.58 -8.38 -1.54
C MET A 71 -1.13 -9.35 -0.50
N GLY A 72 -0.70 -9.25 0.75
CA GLY A 72 -1.38 -9.95 1.84
C GLY A 72 -2.78 -9.38 2.12
N GLY A 73 -3.46 -9.97 3.09
CA GLY A 73 -4.81 -9.58 3.43
C GLY A 73 -5.86 -10.00 2.37
N PRO A 74 -6.89 -9.20 2.09
CA PRO A 74 -8.01 -9.60 1.23
C PRO A 74 -7.61 -10.00 -0.19
N GLN A 75 -6.57 -9.40 -0.78
CA GLN A 75 -6.13 -9.77 -2.12
C GLN A 75 -5.57 -11.19 -2.17
N LEU A 76 -4.94 -11.67 -1.10
CA LEU A 76 -4.43 -13.03 -1.02
C LEU A 76 -5.54 -14.08 -1.20
N LEU A 77 -6.71 -13.85 -0.59
CA LEU A 77 -7.88 -14.74 -0.74
C LEU A 77 -8.27 -14.88 -2.21
N SER A 78 -8.36 -13.76 -2.91
CA SER A 78 -8.72 -13.74 -4.33
C SER A 78 -7.62 -14.34 -5.22
N ALA A 79 -6.33 -14.14 -4.86
CA ALA A 79 -5.19 -14.73 -5.57
C ALA A 79 -5.16 -16.25 -5.44
N ILE A 80 -5.42 -16.78 -4.25
CA ILE A 80 -5.57 -18.24 -4.00
C ILE A 80 -6.70 -18.81 -4.86
N ALA A 81 -7.87 -18.17 -4.81
CA ALA A 81 -9.04 -18.66 -5.53
C ALA A 81 -8.82 -18.74 -7.05
N VAL A 82 -8.25 -17.69 -7.66
CA VAL A 82 -7.96 -17.70 -9.09
C VAL A 82 -6.84 -18.69 -9.46
N SER A 83 -5.80 -18.83 -8.61
CA SER A 83 -4.70 -19.77 -8.84
C SER A 83 -5.18 -21.22 -8.82
N LYS A 84 -6.00 -21.60 -7.81
CA LYS A 84 -6.64 -22.92 -7.73
C LYS A 84 -7.53 -23.22 -8.95
N ALA A 85 -8.32 -22.24 -9.36
CA ALA A 85 -9.19 -22.39 -10.53
C ALA A 85 -8.41 -22.58 -11.84
N ILE A 86 -7.29 -21.87 -12.02
CA ILE A 86 -6.39 -22.05 -13.17
C ILE A 86 -5.72 -23.42 -13.12
N ARG A 87 -5.18 -23.82 -11.96
CA ARG A 87 -4.51 -25.11 -11.78
C ARG A 87 -5.41 -26.30 -12.08
N ALA A 88 -6.67 -26.25 -11.61
CA ALA A 88 -7.67 -27.27 -11.89
C ALA A 88 -7.97 -27.39 -13.40
N ARG A 89 -7.93 -26.29 -14.17
CA ARG A 89 -8.22 -26.29 -15.59
C ARG A 89 -7.02 -26.62 -16.48
N ARG A 90 -5.84 -26.15 -16.11
CA ARG A 90 -4.58 -26.29 -16.85
C ARG A 90 -3.44 -26.69 -15.89
N PRO A 91 -3.31 -27.97 -15.52
CA PRO A 91 -2.38 -28.44 -14.50
C PRO A 91 -0.90 -28.09 -14.73
N SER A 92 -0.48 -27.97 -16.00
CA SER A 92 0.91 -27.67 -16.38
C SER A 92 1.20 -26.21 -16.71
N LEU A 93 0.18 -25.32 -16.66
CA LEU A 93 0.39 -23.92 -16.99
C LEU A 93 1.18 -23.22 -15.88
N PRO A 94 2.31 -22.54 -16.18
CA PRO A 94 3.09 -21.83 -15.16
C PRO A 94 2.26 -20.71 -14.51
N ILE A 95 2.16 -20.75 -13.17
CA ILE A 95 1.53 -19.72 -12.33
C ILE A 95 2.62 -19.04 -11.51
N VAL A 96 2.79 -17.74 -11.73
CA VAL A 96 3.85 -16.92 -11.17
C VAL A 96 3.24 -15.84 -10.26
N TRP A 97 3.56 -15.89 -8.98
CA TRP A 97 3.17 -14.83 -8.05
C TRP A 97 4.26 -13.76 -7.93
N GLY A 98 3.86 -12.49 -7.94
CA GLY A 98 4.71 -11.32 -7.66
C GLY A 98 4.00 -10.34 -6.75
N GLY A 99 4.68 -9.26 -6.38
CA GLY A 99 4.15 -8.24 -5.47
C GLY A 99 4.62 -8.38 -4.03
N ALA A 100 3.90 -7.76 -3.09
CA ALA A 100 4.35 -7.66 -1.70
C ALA A 100 4.38 -9.00 -0.97
N PHE A 101 3.34 -9.83 -1.10
CA PHE A 101 3.25 -11.09 -0.37
C PHE A 101 4.38 -12.05 -0.74
N PRO A 102 4.61 -12.44 -2.01
CA PRO A 102 5.71 -13.35 -2.35
C PRO A 102 7.10 -12.71 -2.19
N THR A 103 7.20 -11.40 -2.05
CA THR A 103 8.46 -10.73 -1.70
C THR A 103 8.80 -10.88 -0.22
N VAL A 104 7.79 -10.80 0.66
CA VAL A 104 7.95 -10.91 2.11
C VAL A 104 7.92 -12.36 2.58
N CYS A 105 7.02 -13.17 2.03
CA CYS A 105 6.77 -14.57 2.40
C CYS A 105 6.89 -15.51 1.18
N PRO A 106 8.05 -15.58 0.50
CA PRO A 106 8.20 -16.41 -0.70
C PRO A 106 7.99 -17.91 -0.43
N ASP A 107 8.43 -18.39 0.74
CA ASP A 107 8.24 -19.80 1.12
C ASP A 107 6.77 -20.12 1.28
N SER A 108 6.00 -19.24 1.97
CA SER A 108 4.56 -19.42 2.12
C SER A 108 3.82 -19.38 0.77
N ALA A 109 4.30 -18.60 -0.19
CA ALA A 109 3.73 -18.59 -1.54
C ALA A 109 3.96 -19.91 -2.29
N LEU A 110 5.12 -20.54 -2.08
CA LEU A 110 5.47 -21.79 -2.73
C LEU A 110 5.06 -23.04 -1.95
N ASN A 111 4.79 -22.96 -0.65
CA ASN A 111 4.22 -24.09 0.13
C ASN A 111 2.75 -24.31 -0.23
N THR A 112 2.48 -24.41 -1.53
CA THR A 112 1.17 -24.64 -2.15
C THR A 112 1.36 -25.48 -3.41
N ASP A 113 0.33 -26.13 -3.91
CA ASP A 113 0.34 -26.92 -5.14
C ASP A 113 -0.08 -26.12 -6.38
N TYR A 114 -0.49 -24.85 -6.19
CA TYR A 114 -1.02 -24.00 -7.25
C TYR A 114 -0.11 -22.82 -7.63
N VAL A 115 1.08 -22.68 -7.04
CA VAL A 115 2.08 -21.65 -7.41
C VAL A 115 3.39 -22.33 -7.79
N ASP A 116 3.93 -21.99 -8.97
CA ASP A 116 5.18 -22.60 -9.46
C ASP A 116 6.40 -21.70 -9.16
N TYR A 117 6.23 -20.38 -9.25
CA TYR A 117 7.31 -19.41 -9.10
C TYR A 117 6.85 -18.21 -8.29
N ALA A 118 7.76 -17.68 -7.47
CA ALA A 118 7.58 -16.42 -6.72
C ALA A 118 8.64 -15.39 -7.14
N VAL A 119 8.19 -14.24 -7.65
CA VAL A 119 9.05 -13.12 -8.03
C VAL A 119 9.15 -12.14 -6.86
N ARG A 120 10.37 -11.93 -6.36
CA ARG A 120 10.67 -11.03 -5.23
C ARG A 120 11.16 -9.68 -5.72
N GLY A 121 10.65 -8.59 -5.11
CA GLY A 121 11.01 -7.22 -5.46
C GLY A 121 10.41 -6.77 -6.80
N GLN A 122 11.19 -6.06 -7.61
CA GLN A 122 10.78 -5.59 -8.93
C GLN A 122 10.64 -6.76 -9.92
N GLY A 123 9.47 -6.85 -10.55
CA GLY A 123 9.09 -8.00 -11.35
C GLY A 123 9.41 -7.89 -12.84
N GLU A 124 9.60 -6.69 -13.38
CA GLU A 124 9.66 -6.42 -14.83
C GLU A 124 10.73 -7.26 -15.55
N GLU A 125 11.94 -7.24 -15.04
CA GLU A 125 13.06 -8.01 -15.63
C GLU A 125 12.99 -9.50 -15.25
N THR A 126 12.73 -9.81 -13.96
CA THR A 126 12.68 -11.19 -13.45
C THR A 126 11.61 -12.01 -14.17
N PHE A 127 10.41 -11.45 -14.32
CA PHE A 127 9.33 -12.14 -14.99
C PHE A 127 9.58 -12.29 -16.49
N THR A 128 10.15 -11.28 -17.15
CA THR A 128 10.56 -11.36 -18.57
C THR A 128 11.61 -12.44 -18.78
N GLU A 129 12.64 -12.50 -17.93
CA GLU A 129 13.70 -13.53 -18.03
C GLU A 129 13.13 -14.94 -17.78
N LEU A 130 12.20 -15.09 -16.84
CA LEU A 130 11.53 -16.36 -16.58
C LEU A 130 10.74 -16.83 -17.82
N LEU A 131 9.94 -15.95 -18.41
CA LEU A 131 9.18 -16.27 -19.63
C LEU A 131 10.10 -16.65 -20.81
N ASP A 132 11.20 -15.92 -21.00
CA ASP A 132 12.20 -16.21 -22.04
C ASP A 132 12.84 -17.59 -21.82
N THR A 133 13.12 -17.97 -20.57
CA THR A 133 13.70 -19.27 -20.20
C THR A 133 12.68 -20.41 -20.40
N LEU A 134 11.45 -20.25 -19.90
CA LEU A 134 10.39 -21.26 -20.06
C LEU A 134 9.99 -21.46 -21.52
N GLY A 135 10.05 -20.42 -22.35
CA GLY A 135 9.75 -20.46 -23.77
C GLY A 135 10.93 -20.89 -24.65
N GLY A 136 12.08 -21.27 -24.08
CA GLY A 136 13.28 -21.69 -24.82
C GLY A 136 13.93 -20.55 -25.63
N ARG A 137 13.62 -19.29 -25.38
CA ARG A 137 14.22 -18.13 -26.04
C ARG A 137 15.59 -17.76 -25.45
N ARG A 138 15.88 -18.22 -24.26
CA ARG A 138 17.18 -18.11 -23.58
C ARG A 138 17.62 -19.47 -23.12
N ASP A 139 18.85 -19.82 -23.47
CA ASP A 139 19.52 -21.01 -22.92
C ASP A 139 20.13 -20.63 -21.56
N ARG A 140 19.28 -20.49 -20.55
CA ARG A 140 19.66 -20.22 -19.17
C ARG A 140 18.87 -21.10 -18.21
N ASP A 141 19.57 -21.53 -17.17
CA ASP A 141 18.94 -22.21 -16.03
C ASP A 141 18.06 -21.22 -15.23
N VAL A 142 16.88 -21.67 -14.82
CA VAL A 142 15.97 -20.96 -13.91
C VAL A 142 16.72 -20.52 -12.63
N GLY A 143 17.68 -21.32 -12.15
CA GLY A 143 18.54 -21.01 -11.01
C GLY A 143 19.41 -19.77 -11.18
N SER A 144 19.61 -19.26 -12.40
CA SER A 144 20.39 -18.07 -12.68
C SER A 144 19.57 -16.76 -12.70
N ILE A 145 18.22 -16.84 -12.60
CA ILE A 145 17.33 -15.68 -12.70
C ILE A 145 17.28 -14.94 -11.36
N ALA A 146 17.88 -13.76 -11.30
CA ALA A 146 17.88 -12.96 -10.07
C ALA A 146 16.46 -12.56 -9.64
N GLY A 147 16.18 -12.59 -8.34
CA GLY A 147 14.88 -12.23 -7.76
C GLY A 147 13.82 -13.33 -7.81
N LEU A 148 14.14 -14.51 -8.30
CA LEU A 148 13.23 -15.64 -8.37
C LEU A 148 13.37 -16.58 -7.16
N THR A 149 12.24 -17.09 -6.69
CA THR A 149 12.14 -18.25 -5.79
C THR A 149 11.32 -19.34 -6.47
N TRP A 150 11.77 -20.57 -6.42
CA TRP A 150 11.19 -21.68 -7.14
C TRP A 150 11.46 -23.02 -6.46
N ARG A 151 10.85 -24.13 -6.91
CA ARG A 151 11.14 -25.46 -6.41
C ARG A 151 12.12 -26.20 -7.31
N LYS A 152 13.14 -26.77 -6.69
CA LYS A 152 14.07 -27.69 -7.33
C LYS A 152 14.04 -29.01 -6.54
N ASP A 153 13.67 -30.08 -7.20
CA ASP A 153 13.62 -31.42 -6.60
C ASP A 153 12.81 -31.49 -5.27
N GLY A 154 11.71 -30.69 -5.20
CA GLY A 154 10.86 -30.58 -4.02
C GLY A 154 11.27 -29.49 -3.01
N GLU A 155 12.51 -29.03 -3.04
CA GLU A 155 13.05 -28.02 -2.13
C GLU A 155 12.85 -26.59 -2.67
N ILE A 156 12.58 -25.64 -1.77
CA ILE A 156 12.45 -24.21 -2.13
C ILE A 156 13.85 -23.60 -2.26
N VAL A 157 14.12 -23.02 -3.41
CA VAL A 157 15.39 -22.36 -3.72
C VAL A 157 15.17 -20.86 -3.94
N HIS A 158 15.96 -20.05 -3.25
CA HIS A 158 16.01 -18.60 -3.43
C HIS A 158 17.21 -18.22 -4.27
N ASN A 159 16.96 -17.76 -5.50
CA ASN A 159 18.04 -17.20 -6.31
C ASN A 159 18.54 -15.86 -5.71
N PRO A 160 19.75 -15.41 -6.11
CA PRO A 160 20.25 -14.10 -5.70
C PRO A 160 19.24 -12.98 -5.98
N GLU A 161 19.29 -11.95 -5.18
CA GLU A 161 18.37 -10.83 -5.31
C GLU A 161 18.68 -9.99 -6.55
N ARG A 162 17.60 -9.47 -7.19
CA ARG A 162 17.77 -8.56 -8.32
C ARG A 162 18.22 -7.18 -7.85
N LYS A 163 19.15 -6.58 -8.59
CA LYS A 163 19.53 -5.18 -8.37
C LYS A 163 18.36 -4.26 -8.73
N PHE A 164 18.24 -3.16 -7.99
CA PHE A 164 17.24 -2.14 -8.27
C PHE A 164 17.42 -1.54 -9.67
N SER A 165 16.33 -1.40 -10.40
CA SER A 165 16.29 -0.80 -11.73
C SER A 165 15.27 0.34 -11.78
N ALA A 166 15.65 1.46 -12.39
CA ALA A 166 14.76 2.60 -12.66
C ALA A 166 14.15 2.54 -14.08
N ALA A 167 14.42 1.48 -14.85
CA ALA A 167 14.03 1.39 -16.25
C ALA A 167 12.52 1.48 -16.50
N SER A 168 11.68 1.06 -15.55
CA SER A 168 10.22 1.17 -15.67
C SER A 168 9.71 2.62 -15.64
N LEU A 169 10.47 3.55 -15.03
CA LEU A 169 10.08 4.97 -14.95
C LEU A 169 10.17 5.72 -16.27
N THR A 170 10.86 5.16 -17.27
CA THR A 170 11.00 5.79 -18.59
C THR A 170 9.87 5.40 -19.55
N ARG A 171 8.98 4.46 -19.15
CA ARG A 171 7.92 3.93 -20.01
C ARG A 171 6.56 4.44 -19.57
N MET A 172 5.75 4.90 -20.52
CA MET A 172 4.35 5.20 -20.26
C MET A 172 3.58 3.92 -19.95
N LEU A 173 2.70 3.99 -18.94
CA LEU A 173 1.83 2.87 -18.62
C LEU A 173 0.77 2.67 -19.72
N PRO A 174 0.44 1.42 -20.09
CA PRO A 174 -0.47 1.14 -21.20
C PRO A 174 -1.94 1.26 -20.74
N TYR A 175 -2.42 2.49 -20.56
CA TYR A 175 -3.82 2.77 -20.19
C TYR A 175 -4.84 2.28 -21.24
N ASP A 176 -4.44 2.21 -22.49
CA ASP A 176 -5.22 1.70 -23.62
C ASP A 176 -5.48 0.19 -23.57
N LYS A 177 -4.69 -0.57 -22.82
CA LYS A 177 -4.91 -2.01 -22.59
C LYS A 177 -5.96 -2.33 -21.54
N LEU A 178 -6.41 -1.32 -20.81
CA LEU A 178 -7.51 -1.46 -19.86
C LEU A 178 -8.85 -1.31 -20.60
N GLN A 179 -9.81 -2.19 -20.32
CA GLN A 179 -11.12 -2.18 -20.99
C GLN A 179 -11.82 -0.82 -20.89
N ASN A 180 -11.76 -0.19 -19.73
CA ASN A 180 -12.36 1.11 -19.49
C ASN A 180 -11.58 1.88 -18.41
N PRO A 181 -10.59 2.70 -18.78
CA PRO A 181 -9.80 3.49 -17.84
C PRO A 181 -10.63 4.44 -16.95
N GLN A 182 -11.84 4.84 -17.40
CA GLN A 182 -12.72 5.74 -16.67
C GLN A 182 -13.25 5.14 -15.35
N GLN A 183 -13.31 3.81 -15.24
CA GLN A 183 -13.77 3.11 -14.02
C GLN A 183 -12.82 3.26 -12.84
N TYR A 184 -11.57 3.64 -13.09
CA TYR A 184 -10.56 3.86 -12.05
C TYR A 184 -10.49 5.29 -11.53
N LEU A 185 -11.26 6.20 -12.12
CA LEU A 185 -11.35 7.58 -11.65
C LEU A 185 -12.42 7.69 -10.57
N THR A 186 -12.02 8.15 -9.41
CA THR A 186 -12.90 8.19 -8.23
C THR A 186 -13.24 9.62 -7.83
N ASN A 187 -14.46 9.81 -7.32
CA ASN A 187 -14.85 11.09 -6.72
C ASN A 187 -14.34 11.12 -5.27
N THR A 188 -13.43 12.04 -4.98
CA THR A 188 -12.81 12.21 -3.67
C THR A 188 -12.98 13.66 -3.17
N TYR A 189 -12.46 13.96 -1.98
CA TYR A 189 -12.40 15.33 -1.47
C TYR A 189 -11.45 16.24 -2.27
N LEU A 190 -10.57 15.67 -3.10
CA LEU A 190 -9.66 16.41 -3.97
C LEU A 190 -10.35 16.88 -5.26
N GLY A 191 -11.12 15.99 -5.89
CA GLY A 191 -11.75 16.24 -7.17
C GLY A 191 -12.77 15.16 -7.54
N ARG A 192 -13.53 15.40 -8.60
CA ARG A 192 -14.56 14.47 -9.08
C ARG A 192 -13.99 13.30 -9.87
N ARG A 193 -12.80 13.48 -10.45
CA ARG A 193 -12.12 12.53 -11.33
C ARG A 193 -10.68 12.35 -10.88
N THR A 194 -10.52 11.92 -9.63
CA THR A 194 -9.21 11.71 -8.99
C THR A 194 -8.60 10.40 -9.50
N ILE A 195 -7.34 10.48 -9.92
CA ILE A 195 -6.51 9.33 -10.30
C ILE A 195 -5.55 8.94 -9.19
N GLY A 196 -5.34 7.62 -8.98
CA GLY A 196 -4.19 7.10 -8.26
C GLY A 196 -3.01 6.94 -9.23
N TYR A 197 -1.88 7.56 -8.94
CA TYR A 197 -0.70 7.57 -9.79
C TYR A 197 0.57 7.38 -8.96
N GLN A 198 1.57 6.74 -9.54
CA GLN A 198 2.89 6.57 -8.95
C GLN A 198 3.95 7.11 -9.91
N ALA A 199 4.58 8.23 -9.53
CA ALA A 199 5.66 8.82 -10.30
C ALA A 199 7.00 8.16 -9.96
N ALA A 200 7.32 8.00 -8.67
CA ALA A 200 8.60 7.49 -8.18
C ALA A 200 8.53 6.02 -7.75
N LEU A 201 9.67 5.36 -7.72
CA LEU A 201 9.82 4.00 -7.22
C LEU A 201 10.66 3.99 -5.94
N GLY A 202 10.22 3.19 -4.97
CA GLY A 202 10.98 2.87 -3.78
C GLY A 202 11.02 3.97 -2.72
N CYS A 203 11.87 3.74 -1.73
CA CYS A 203 12.13 4.64 -0.62
C CYS A 203 13.55 4.37 -0.10
N ARG A 204 14.35 5.40 0.15
CA ARG A 204 15.75 5.25 0.62
C ARG A 204 15.85 4.76 2.06
N TYR A 205 14.77 4.84 2.82
CA TYR A 205 14.74 4.43 4.22
C TYR A 205 14.55 2.92 4.38
N ARG A 206 14.93 2.39 5.54
CA ARG A 206 14.92 0.96 5.85
C ARG A 206 14.16 0.66 7.13
N CYS A 207 12.98 1.27 7.29
CA CYS A 207 12.12 1.02 8.44
C CYS A 207 11.81 -0.48 8.55
N THR A 208 11.95 -1.06 9.75
CA THR A 208 11.91 -2.52 9.95
C THR A 208 10.55 -3.14 9.70
N PHE A 209 9.48 -2.38 9.90
CA PHE A 209 8.09 -2.81 9.69
C PHE A 209 7.61 -2.68 8.24
N CYS A 210 8.34 -1.97 7.39
CA CYS A 210 7.84 -1.52 6.09
C CYS A 210 8.13 -2.53 4.96
N GLY A 211 7.08 -2.97 4.25
CA GLY A 211 7.20 -3.83 3.07
C GLY A 211 7.98 -3.18 1.92
N VAL A 212 7.92 -1.85 1.78
CA VAL A 212 8.68 -1.08 0.78
C VAL A 212 10.19 -1.21 1.01
N ALA A 213 10.61 -1.20 2.28
CA ALA A 213 12.02 -1.42 2.63
C ALA A 213 12.50 -2.81 2.21
N THR A 214 11.61 -3.81 2.20
CA THR A 214 11.89 -5.16 1.69
C THR A 214 12.01 -5.16 0.18
N MET A 215 11.05 -4.54 -0.49
CA MET A 215 10.93 -4.58 -1.94
C MET A 215 12.05 -3.79 -2.64
N PHE A 216 12.41 -2.61 -2.13
CA PHE A 216 13.34 -1.68 -2.78
C PHE A 216 14.68 -1.49 -2.06
N ARG A 217 14.86 -2.02 -0.82
CA ARG A 217 16.12 -2.10 -0.06
C ARG A 217 16.85 -0.77 0.12
N GLY A 218 16.10 0.26 0.39
CA GLY A 218 16.65 1.60 0.59
C GLY A 218 17.11 2.24 -0.72
N LYS A 219 16.54 1.83 -1.85
CA LYS A 219 16.73 2.48 -3.15
C LYS A 219 15.48 3.26 -3.53
N THR A 220 15.69 4.37 -4.22
CA THR A 220 14.64 5.22 -4.76
C THR A 220 15.05 5.76 -6.12
N ALA A 221 14.10 6.03 -6.99
CA ALA A 221 14.31 6.71 -8.25
C ALA A 221 13.06 7.53 -8.59
N LEU A 222 13.28 8.72 -9.15
CA LEU A 222 12.25 9.60 -9.66
C LEU A 222 12.26 9.59 -11.19
N PRO A 223 11.13 9.88 -11.85
CA PRO A 223 11.10 10.07 -13.29
C PRO A 223 11.78 11.41 -13.66
N PRO A 224 12.24 11.57 -14.91
CA PRO A 224 12.50 12.89 -15.47
C PRO A 224 11.24 13.78 -15.38
N ALA A 225 11.41 15.09 -15.16
CA ALA A 225 10.29 16.02 -15.05
C ALA A 225 9.42 16.04 -16.32
N GLU A 226 10.06 15.92 -17.50
CA GLU A 226 9.40 15.84 -18.79
C GLU A 226 8.47 14.64 -18.90
N ARG A 227 8.85 13.52 -18.28
CA ARG A 227 8.01 12.33 -18.24
C ARG A 227 6.75 12.57 -17.38
N LEU A 228 6.90 13.18 -16.20
CA LEU A 228 5.75 13.55 -15.37
C LEU A 228 4.81 14.51 -16.14
N GLU A 229 5.36 15.50 -16.86
CA GLU A 229 4.59 16.44 -17.64
C GLU A 229 3.75 15.73 -18.72
N GLN A 230 4.35 14.82 -19.49
CA GLN A 230 3.66 14.00 -20.51
C GLN A 230 2.54 13.14 -19.90
N ASP A 231 2.79 12.51 -18.74
CA ASP A 231 1.77 11.71 -18.06
C ASP A 231 0.59 12.58 -17.60
N LEU A 232 0.87 13.76 -17.04
CA LEU A 232 -0.18 14.71 -16.59
C LEU A 232 -1.00 15.28 -17.75
N GLU A 233 -0.36 15.60 -18.88
CA GLU A 233 -1.05 16.00 -20.11
C GLU A 233 -1.99 14.90 -20.59
N PHE A 234 -1.50 13.67 -20.69
CA PHE A 234 -2.33 12.53 -21.07
C PHE A 234 -3.51 12.34 -20.11
N MET A 235 -3.27 12.38 -18.79
CA MET A 235 -4.30 12.21 -17.77
C MET A 235 -5.37 13.31 -17.86
N ARG A 236 -4.96 14.57 -18.02
CA ARG A 236 -5.88 15.71 -18.16
C ARG A 236 -6.68 15.60 -19.46
N ASP A 237 -5.99 15.45 -20.59
CA ASP A 237 -6.58 15.65 -21.91
C ASP A 237 -7.33 14.42 -22.44
N ARG A 238 -6.83 13.21 -22.08
CA ARG A 238 -7.43 11.95 -22.56
C ARG A 238 -8.35 11.30 -21.53
N LEU A 239 -8.01 11.40 -20.24
CA LEU A 239 -8.81 10.78 -19.18
C LEU A 239 -9.72 11.79 -18.47
N GLY A 240 -9.50 13.10 -18.62
CA GLY A 240 -10.28 14.15 -17.96
C GLY A 240 -10.04 14.17 -16.44
N VAL A 241 -8.82 13.86 -16.00
CA VAL A 241 -8.43 13.88 -14.59
C VAL A 241 -8.41 15.32 -14.08
N ASP A 242 -8.95 15.55 -12.88
CA ASP A 242 -9.00 16.85 -12.21
C ASP A 242 -8.27 16.87 -10.86
N ALA A 243 -7.83 15.71 -10.35
CA ALA A 243 -7.05 15.61 -9.11
C ALA A 243 -6.19 14.34 -9.08
N ILE A 244 -5.13 14.33 -8.26
CA ILE A 244 -4.16 13.24 -8.22
C ILE A 244 -3.89 12.78 -6.79
N GLN A 245 -3.86 11.47 -6.58
CA GLN A 245 -3.27 10.83 -5.39
C GLN A 245 -1.96 10.16 -5.78
N PHE A 246 -0.83 10.72 -5.33
CA PHE A 246 0.48 10.13 -5.57
C PHE A 246 0.74 8.98 -4.60
N TYR A 247 0.93 7.78 -5.13
CA TYR A 247 1.29 6.59 -4.35
C TYR A 247 2.80 6.36 -4.26
N ASP A 248 3.58 7.43 -4.44
CA ASP A 248 5.02 7.45 -4.20
C ASP A 248 5.29 7.20 -2.72
N HIS A 249 6.10 6.22 -2.39
CA HIS A 249 6.33 5.79 -1.01
C HIS A 249 6.93 6.87 -0.10
N ASN A 250 7.53 7.90 -0.69
CA ASN A 250 7.96 9.14 -0.05
C ASN A 250 8.18 10.20 -1.14
N PHE A 251 7.18 11.04 -1.42
CA PHE A 251 7.25 12.04 -2.47
C PHE A 251 8.36 13.09 -2.20
N PHE A 252 8.50 13.52 -0.94
CA PHE A 252 9.51 14.51 -0.51
C PHE A 252 10.81 13.83 -0.06
N ASP A 253 11.45 13.03 -0.93
CA ASP A 253 12.66 12.29 -0.53
C ASP A 253 13.87 13.21 -0.37
N ARG A 254 14.24 13.98 -1.42
CA ARG A 254 15.24 15.02 -1.38
C ARG A 254 14.71 16.26 -2.09
N GLU A 255 14.88 17.43 -1.47
CA GLU A 255 14.35 18.68 -2.00
C GLU A 255 14.82 18.97 -3.42
N VAL A 256 16.11 18.79 -3.70
CA VAL A 256 16.70 19.03 -5.03
C VAL A 256 16.07 18.18 -6.13
N ASP A 257 15.67 16.96 -5.82
CA ASP A 257 15.10 16.02 -6.81
C ASP A 257 13.62 16.29 -7.06
N MET A 258 12.90 16.80 -6.05
CA MET A 258 11.45 17.01 -6.16
C MET A 258 11.07 18.39 -6.71
N VAL A 259 11.95 19.39 -6.62
CA VAL A 259 11.67 20.74 -7.12
C VAL A 259 11.26 20.74 -8.59
N PRO A 260 11.94 20.05 -9.52
CA PRO A 260 11.52 19.98 -10.92
C PRO A 260 10.11 19.36 -11.08
N LEU A 261 9.76 18.37 -10.27
CA LEU A 261 8.43 17.74 -10.31
C LEU A 261 7.34 18.70 -9.79
N LEU A 262 7.64 19.46 -8.73
CA LEU A 262 6.72 20.51 -8.23
C LEU A 262 6.51 21.63 -9.22
N GLU A 263 7.52 22.02 -9.99
CA GLU A 263 7.42 23.01 -11.06
C GLU A 263 6.46 22.53 -12.16
N VAL A 264 6.56 21.26 -12.54
CA VAL A 264 5.58 20.65 -13.46
C VAL A 264 4.18 20.69 -12.86
N LEU A 265 4.00 20.20 -11.62
CA LEU A 265 2.69 20.20 -10.97
C LEU A 265 2.08 21.60 -10.86
N ALA A 266 2.90 22.62 -10.63
CA ALA A 266 2.47 24.02 -10.58
C ALA A 266 1.91 24.55 -11.91
N LYS A 267 2.31 24.00 -13.06
CA LYS A 267 1.74 24.33 -14.38
C LYS A 267 0.30 23.82 -14.50
N PHE A 268 0.01 22.63 -13.95
CA PHE A 268 -1.31 22.00 -14.06
C PHE A 268 -2.29 22.48 -13.00
N GLN A 269 -1.81 22.88 -11.83
CA GLN A 269 -2.62 23.39 -10.69
C GLN A 269 -3.73 22.43 -10.24
N MET A 270 -3.60 21.12 -10.50
CA MET A 270 -4.54 20.13 -10.02
C MET A 270 -4.37 19.91 -8.50
N PRO A 271 -5.44 19.77 -7.72
CA PRO A 271 -5.34 19.33 -6.34
C PRO A 271 -4.67 17.96 -6.23
N TRP A 272 -3.75 17.78 -5.27
CA TRP A 272 -3.09 16.51 -5.10
C TRP A 272 -2.84 16.16 -3.63
N TRP A 273 -2.58 14.88 -3.40
CA TRP A 273 -2.26 14.22 -2.16
C TRP A 273 -1.03 13.31 -2.36
N CYS A 274 -0.21 13.10 -1.33
CA CYS A 274 0.95 12.22 -1.40
C CYS A 274 1.32 11.62 -0.05
N PHE A 275 2.18 10.58 -0.07
CA PHE A 275 2.92 10.12 1.09
C PHE A 275 4.15 11.00 1.34
N ALA A 276 4.41 11.29 2.61
CA ALA A 276 5.53 12.10 3.05
C ALA A 276 6.12 11.57 4.37
N ARG A 277 7.26 12.11 4.75
CA ARG A 277 7.89 11.93 6.06
C ARG A 277 7.97 13.26 6.79
N SER A 278 7.87 13.24 8.11
CA SER A 278 7.96 14.46 8.92
C SER A 278 9.31 15.18 8.76
N ASP A 279 10.43 14.45 8.82
CA ASP A 279 11.77 14.99 8.62
C ASP A 279 11.96 15.66 7.24
N ALA A 280 11.40 15.07 6.19
CA ALA A 280 11.47 15.65 4.86
C ALA A 280 10.72 17.00 4.78
N LEU A 281 9.50 17.07 5.32
CA LEU A 281 8.71 18.31 5.33
C LEU A 281 9.32 19.41 6.21
N VAL A 282 9.91 19.03 7.35
CA VAL A 282 10.61 19.98 8.24
C VAL A 282 11.82 20.60 7.55
N ASN A 283 12.55 19.84 6.75
CA ASN A 283 13.76 20.30 6.08
C ASN A 283 13.52 21.07 4.78
N LEU A 284 12.28 21.19 4.29
CA LEU A 284 12.00 21.99 3.11
C LEU A 284 12.26 23.48 3.35
N SER A 285 12.91 24.13 2.39
CA SER A 285 13.08 25.58 2.36
C SER A 285 11.73 26.32 2.17
N GLU A 286 11.66 27.58 2.55
CA GLU A 286 10.47 28.42 2.36
C GLU A 286 10.13 28.60 0.86
N SER A 287 11.15 28.60 -0.02
CA SER A 287 10.94 28.62 -1.47
C SER A 287 10.23 27.35 -1.96
N SER A 288 10.66 26.19 -1.48
CA SER A 288 10.01 24.91 -1.80
C SER A 288 8.59 24.82 -1.21
N TRP A 289 8.34 25.31 -0.02
CA TRP A 289 6.99 25.42 0.54
C TRP A 289 6.08 26.34 -0.29
N SER A 290 6.62 27.46 -0.79
CA SER A 290 5.90 28.32 -1.71
C SER A 290 5.50 27.58 -3.00
N LEU A 291 6.42 26.76 -3.53
CA LEU A 291 6.18 25.94 -4.72
C LEU A 291 5.17 24.81 -4.44
N VAL A 292 5.26 24.16 -3.29
CA VAL A 292 4.27 23.17 -2.83
C VAL A 292 2.85 23.74 -2.84
N ARG A 293 2.66 24.97 -2.33
CA ARG A 293 1.35 25.63 -2.39
C ARG A 293 0.88 25.90 -3.81
N LYS A 294 1.79 26.40 -4.67
CA LYS A 294 1.48 26.68 -6.08
C LYS A 294 1.14 25.41 -6.86
N SER A 295 1.78 24.28 -6.52
CA SER A 295 1.53 23.00 -7.18
C SER A 295 0.17 22.37 -6.83
N GLY A 296 -0.51 22.85 -5.78
CA GLY A 296 -1.86 22.41 -5.43
C GLY A 296 -1.93 21.30 -4.37
N LEU A 297 -0.86 21.06 -3.60
CA LEU A 297 -0.91 20.07 -2.50
C LEU A 297 -2.00 20.44 -1.50
N ARG A 298 -2.94 19.52 -1.25
CA ARG A 298 -4.04 19.68 -0.30
C ARG A 298 -3.80 18.93 1.00
N MET A 299 -3.25 17.75 0.90
CA MET A 299 -3.03 16.90 2.07
C MET A 299 -1.78 16.05 1.86
N ALA A 300 -1.03 15.82 2.94
CA ALA A 300 0.15 14.97 2.97
C ALA A 300 -0.03 13.87 4.01
N TYR A 301 0.03 12.60 3.60
CA TYR A 301 0.04 11.46 4.50
C TYR A 301 1.43 11.30 5.09
N ILE A 302 1.54 11.44 6.39
CA ILE A 302 2.81 11.48 7.11
C ILE A 302 2.86 10.32 8.09
N GLY A 303 3.80 9.42 7.91
CA GLY A 303 4.06 8.36 8.87
C GLY A 303 4.66 8.92 10.15
N ALA A 304 3.86 9.25 11.15
CA ALA A 304 4.29 9.66 12.49
C ALA A 304 4.71 8.45 13.34
N GLU A 305 4.00 7.36 13.20
CA GLU A 305 4.15 6.02 13.77
C GLU A 305 4.02 5.99 15.31
N SER A 306 4.81 6.76 16.07
CA SER A 306 4.83 6.72 17.53
C SER A 306 5.19 8.08 18.13
N PRO A 307 4.70 8.40 19.34
CA PRO A 307 5.15 9.53 20.16
C PRO A 307 6.41 9.22 20.98
N SER A 308 7.03 8.05 20.82
CA SER A 308 8.17 7.62 21.62
C SER A 308 9.42 7.49 20.75
N ASP A 309 10.43 8.34 20.98
CA ASP A 309 11.67 8.35 20.21
C ASP A 309 12.42 7.03 20.29
N TRP A 310 12.34 6.30 21.43
CA TRP A 310 12.92 4.96 21.53
C TRP A 310 12.28 3.98 20.53
N LEU A 311 10.95 4.03 20.36
CA LEU A 311 10.26 3.15 19.40
C LEU A 311 10.56 3.58 17.97
N LEU A 312 10.60 4.88 17.67
CA LEU A 312 11.02 5.41 16.37
C LEU A 312 12.44 4.96 16.00
N HIS A 313 13.34 4.92 16.99
CA HIS A 313 14.70 4.40 16.82
C HIS A 313 14.69 2.88 16.56
N ASP A 314 13.95 2.12 17.37
CA ASP A 314 13.87 0.65 17.26
C ASP A 314 13.34 0.20 15.88
N ILE A 315 12.28 0.84 15.38
CA ILE A 315 11.74 0.60 14.04
C ILE A 315 12.57 1.25 12.91
N ARG A 316 13.69 1.88 13.24
CA ARG A 316 14.56 2.59 12.28
C ARG A 316 13.83 3.62 11.43
N LYS A 317 12.89 4.34 12.03
CA LYS A 317 12.15 5.39 11.33
C LYS A 317 13.05 6.57 10.95
N GLY A 318 14.00 6.94 11.83
CA GLY A 318 14.92 8.06 11.62
C GLY A 318 14.24 9.42 11.66
N THR A 319 13.15 9.54 12.42
CA THR A 319 12.44 10.79 12.73
C THR A 319 12.29 10.91 14.26
N SER A 320 11.93 12.10 14.75
CA SER A 320 11.61 12.35 16.16
C SER A 320 10.17 12.84 16.35
N CYS A 321 9.72 12.81 17.60
CA CYS A 321 8.41 13.35 17.99
C CYS A 321 8.33 14.85 17.70
N ASP A 322 9.39 15.60 18.00
CA ASP A 322 9.46 17.04 17.75
C ASP A 322 9.36 17.36 16.26
N GLN A 323 10.03 16.59 15.39
CA GLN A 323 9.88 16.73 13.93
C GLN A 323 8.44 16.49 13.47
N THR A 324 7.72 15.58 14.11
CA THR A 324 6.30 15.37 13.79
C THR A 324 5.45 16.59 14.15
N LEU A 325 5.65 17.18 15.33
CA LEU A 325 4.93 18.40 15.74
C LEU A 325 5.28 19.60 14.87
N GLU A 326 6.56 19.76 14.52
CA GLU A 326 7.03 20.81 13.62
C GLU A 326 6.45 20.65 12.20
N ALA A 327 6.41 19.42 11.66
CA ALA A 327 5.80 19.15 10.36
C ALA A 327 4.30 19.52 10.34
N VAL A 328 3.57 19.21 11.42
CA VAL A 328 2.15 19.60 11.58
C VAL A 328 1.99 21.12 11.58
N ASP A 329 2.86 21.85 12.30
CA ASP A 329 2.79 23.31 12.33
C ASP A 329 3.19 23.95 10.98
N LYS A 330 4.21 23.41 10.29
CA LYS A 330 4.56 23.82 8.92
C LYS A 330 3.39 23.59 7.96
N CYS A 331 2.77 22.42 7.99
CA CYS A 331 1.58 22.14 7.20
C CYS A 331 0.46 23.16 7.47
N ARG A 332 0.18 23.45 8.75
CA ARG A 332 -0.81 24.46 9.15
C ARG A 332 -0.49 25.84 8.56
N ARG A 333 0.76 26.30 8.67
CA ARG A 333 1.21 27.61 8.14
C ARG A 333 1.08 27.70 6.62
N HIS A 334 1.28 26.60 5.92
CA HIS A 334 1.24 26.55 4.46
C HIS A 334 -0.11 26.08 3.89
N GLY A 335 -1.13 25.86 4.73
CA GLY A 335 -2.49 25.51 4.31
C GLY A 335 -2.61 24.08 3.76
N VAL A 336 -1.69 23.18 4.14
CA VAL A 336 -1.72 21.76 3.84
C VAL A 336 -2.31 21.00 5.02
N ILE A 337 -3.16 20.03 4.78
CA ILE A 337 -3.72 19.17 5.84
C ILE A 337 -2.77 17.98 6.04
N PRO A 338 -2.17 17.80 7.22
CA PRO A 338 -1.45 16.57 7.52
C PRO A 338 -2.43 15.44 7.80
N GLU A 339 -2.18 14.27 7.22
CA GLU A 339 -2.83 13.00 7.53
C GLU A 339 -1.79 12.12 8.21
N LEU A 340 -1.90 11.96 9.53
CA LEU A 340 -0.88 11.28 10.34
C LEU A 340 -1.26 9.83 10.59
N SER A 341 -0.35 8.89 10.32
CA SER A 341 -0.49 7.50 10.73
C SER A 341 0.24 7.20 12.02
N PHE A 342 -0.40 6.40 12.87
CA PHE A 342 0.15 5.91 14.13
C PHE A 342 0.01 4.40 14.22
N MET A 343 1.06 3.75 14.73
CA MET A 343 1.07 2.32 15.03
C MET A 343 0.90 2.12 16.53
N LEU A 344 -0.21 1.53 16.93
CA LEU A 344 -0.56 1.25 18.32
C LEU A 344 -0.15 -0.16 18.75
N ALA A 345 -0.12 -0.38 20.06
CA ALA A 345 0.12 -1.67 20.68
C ALA A 345 1.44 -2.34 20.23
N PRO A 346 2.61 -1.67 20.33
CA PRO A 346 3.88 -2.34 20.09
C PRO A 346 4.10 -3.43 21.14
N PRO A 347 4.69 -4.60 20.78
CA PRO A 347 4.74 -5.78 21.66
C PRO A 347 5.39 -5.55 23.02
N ARG A 348 6.37 -4.61 23.11
CA ARG A 348 7.12 -4.35 24.33
C ARG A 348 6.30 -3.64 25.43
N ASP A 349 5.42 -2.72 25.05
CA ASP A 349 4.53 -1.98 25.96
C ASP A 349 3.23 -1.59 25.22
N PRO A 350 2.32 -2.56 24.97
CA PRO A 350 1.13 -2.31 24.17
C PRO A 350 0.19 -1.26 24.79
N GLU A 351 -0.02 -1.29 26.10
CA GLU A 351 -0.96 -0.38 26.77
C GLU A 351 -0.35 1.02 26.95
N GLY A 352 0.88 1.11 27.49
CA GLY A 352 1.50 2.41 27.78
C GLY A 352 1.78 3.23 26.53
N GLU A 353 2.30 2.61 25.47
CA GLU A 353 2.56 3.32 24.20
C GLU A 353 1.26 3.72 23.49
N THR A 354 0.19 2.94 23.63
CA THR A 354 -1.13 3.31 23.09
C THR A 354 -1.68 4.57 23.80
N GLU A 355 -1.63 4.65 25.13
CA GLU A 355 -2.12 5.82 25.88
C GLU A 355 -1.25 7.06 25.57
N LYS A 356 0.07 6.93 25.50
CA LYS A 356 0.96 8.02 25.04
C LYS A 356 0.56 8.52 23.66
N THR A 357 0.22 7.60 22.74
CA THR A 357 -0.21 7.98 21.39
C THR A 357 -1.54 8.75 21.42
N PHE A 358 -2.49 8.39 22.28
CA PHE A 358 -3.72 9.13 22.43
C PHE A 358 -3.48 10.57 22.91
N ASP A 359 -2.57 10.76 23.88
CA ASP A 359 -2.20 12.10 24.36
C ASP A 359 -1.48 12.91 23.28
N PHE A 360 -0.61 12.29 22.51
CA PHE A 360 0.10 12.94 21.41
C PHE A 360 -0.86 13.38 20.29
N ILE A 361 -1.84 12.54 19.91
CA ILE A 361 -2.91 12.89 18.97
C ILE A 361 -3.68 14.11 19.48
N ARG A 362 -3.99 14.17 20.78
CA ARG A 362 -4.67 15.33 21.38
C ARG A 362 -3.83 16.61 21.25
N MET A 363 -2.52 16.52 21.46
CA MET A 363 -1.59 17.63 21.29
C MET A 363 -1.55 18.11 19.84
N ILE A 364 -1.45 17.21 18.89
CA ILE A 364 -1.51 17.49 17.45
C ILE A 364 -2.81 18.20 17.06
N LYS A 365 -3.94 17.71 17.57
CA LYS A 365 -5.25 18.33 17.29
C LYS A 365 -5.40 19.75 17.87
N ARG A 366 -4.62 20.12 18.88
CA ARG A 366 -4.55 21.51 19.38
C ARG A 366 -3.74 22.40 18.44
N ILE A 367 -2.67 21.89 17.84
CA ILE A 367 -1.83 22.64 16.88
C ILE A 367 -2.61 22.84 15.57
N HIS A 368 -3.17 21.76 15.02
CA HIS A 368 -3.90 21.78 13.75
C HIS A 368 -5.16 20.91 13.83
N PRO A 369 -6.34 21.47 14.16
CA PRO A 369 -7.57 20.70 14.36
C PRO A 369 -8.02 19.91 13.11
N ALA A 370 -7.66 20.36 11.89
CA ALA A 370 -7.97 19.69 10.65
C ALA A 370 -7.06 18.50 10.34
N THR A 371 -5.99 18.26 11.12
CA THR A 371 -5.15 17.06 10.92
C THR A 371 -6.00 15.80 10.90
N GLU A 372 -5.89 15.00 9.84
CA GLU A 372 -6.49 13.65 9.80
C GLU A 372 -5.61 12.67 10.57
N VAL A 373 -6.21 11.64 11.14
CA VAL A 373 -5.49 10.65 11.96
C VAL A 373 -5.90 9.25 11.52
N MET A 374 -4.91 8.45 11.14
CA MET A 374 -5.03 7.04 10.81
C MET A 374 -4.39 6.21 11.91
N ILE A 375 -5.06 5.17 12.35
CA ILE A 375 -4.60 4.31 13.44
C ILE A 375 -4.50 2.89 12.94
N TYR A 376 -3.33 2.29 13.12
CA TYR A 376 -2.99 0.91 12.78
C TYR A 376 -2.48 0.18 14.01
N ILE A 377 -2.64 -1.12 14.05
CA ILE A 377 -1.97 -1.97 15.02
C ILE A 377 -0.56 -2.27 14.48
N TYR A 378 0.44 -2.24 15.34
CA TYR A 378 1.80 -2.60 14.98
C TYR A 378 1.89 -4.10 14.67
N THR A 379 2.16 -4.45 13.42
CA THR A 379 2.25 -5.83 12.92
C THR A 379 3.49 -5.98 12.03
N PRO A 380 4.65 -6.28 12.61
CA PRO A 380 5.88 -6.46 11.84
C PRO A 380 5.78 -7.70 10.95
N LEU A 381 6.17 -7.57 9.68
CA LEU A 381 6.12 -8.66 8.73
C LEU A 381 7.31 -9.63 8.94
N PRO A 382 7.07 -10.95 9.07
CA PRO A 382 8.11 -11.95 9.30
C PRO A 382 8.88 -12.23 8.01
N ARG A 383 10.10 -11.76 7.91
CA ARG A 383 11.00 -12.03 6.78
C ARG A 383 11.84 -13.27 7.02
N ARG A 384 11.23 -14.40 7.34
CA ARG A 384 11.95 -15.62 7.77
C ARG A 384 12.90 -16.21 6.73
N TRP A 385 12.63 -16.01 5.43
CA TRP A 385 13.55 -16.44 4.37
C TRP A 385 14.89 -15.67 4.38
N ASP A 386 14.90 -14.45 4.88
CA ASP A 386 16.11 -13.64 5.10
C ASP A 386 16.51 -13.69 6.58
N LYS A 387 17.04 -14.84 7.02
CA LYS A 387 17.38 -15.12 8.43
C LYS A 387 18.30 -14.10 9.09
N ASN A 388 19.06 -13.34 8.29
CA ASN A 388 19.97 -12.32 8.80
C ASN A 388 19.29 -10.93 8.91
N SER A 389 18.05 -10.79 8.48
CA SER A 389 17.33 -9.53 8.55
C SER A 389 16.94 -9.17 9.99
N THR A 390 16.91 -7.87 10.29
CA THR A 390 16.37 -7.37 11.58
C THR A 390 14.89 -7.78 11.74
N ALA A 391 14.12 -7.76 10.65
CA ALA A 391 12.71 -8.15 10.68
C ALA A 391 12.50 -9.62 11.05
N ALA A 392 13.36 -10.54 10.57
CA ALA A 392 13.30 -11.95 10.96
C ALA A 392 13.58 -12.13 12.46
N ARG A 393 14.64 -11.49 12.98
CA ARG A 393 14.96 -11.53 14.42
C ARG A 393 13.83 -10.96 15.28
N MET A 394 13.27 -9.83 14.90
CA MET A 394 12.13 -9.23 15.61
C MET A 394 10.92 -10.17 15.61
N ALA A 395 10.65 -10.86 14.51
CA ALA A 395 9.55 -11.81 14.42
C ALA A 395 9.71 -13.00 15.38
N ASP A 396 10.95 -13.49 15.59
CA ASP A 396 11.24 -14.59 16.51
C ASP A 396 11.08 -14.19 18.00
N GLU A 397 11.17 -12.90 18.32
CA GLU A 397 11.01 -12.36 19.67
C GLU A 397 9.53 -12.08 20.03
N LEU A 398 8.61 -12.15 19.06
CA LEU A 398 7.20 -11.85 19.30
C LEU A 398 6.53 -12.91 20.19
N ARG A 399 5.71 -12.44 21.09
CA ARG A 399 4.90 -13.26 22.00
C ARG A 399 3.44 -12.85 21.92
N ASP A 400 2.52 -13.81 22.08
CA ASP A 400 1.10 -13.52 22.19
C ASP A 400 0.72 -12.99 23.60
N CYS A 401 -0.57 -12.78 23.85
CA CYS A 401 -1.07 -12.32 25.14
C CYS A 401 -0.81 -13.28 26.31
N GLU A 402 -0.53 -14.55 26.01
CA GLU A 402 -0.25 -15.60 27.00
C GLU A 402 1.26 -15.81 27.20
N GLY A 403 2.09 -15.12 26.39
CA GLY A 403 3.55 -15.22 26.41
C GLY A 403 4.12 -16.34 25.52
N ASN A 404 3.29 -17.00 24.70
CA ASN A 404 3.74 -18.00 23.76
C ASN A 404 4.40 -17.36 22.52
N PRO A 405 5.39 -18.03 21.89
CA PRO A 405 5.93 -17.56 20.63
C PRO A 405 4.86 -17.43 19.54
N VAL A 406 4.87 -16.35 18.80
CA VAL A 406 3.95 -16.16 17.68
C VAL A 406 4.37 -17.07 16.52
N MET A 407 3.48 -18.01 16.17
CA MET A 407 3.69 -18.94 15.05
C MET A 407 3.06 -18.41 13.78
N PHE A 408 3.88 -17.86 12.89
CA PHE A 408 3.41 -17.37 11.59
C PHE A 408 3.09 -18.52 10.63
N PRO A 409 2.07 -18.36 9.74
CA PRO A 409 1.72 -19.38 8.76
C PRO A 409 2.86 -19.71 7.79
N GLU A 410 3.00 -21.00 7.46
CA GLU A 410 4.01 -21.50 6.54
C GLU A 410 3.51 -21.59 5.09
N SER A 411 2.19 -21.49 4.87
CA SER A 411 1.57 -21.53 3.54
C SER A 411 0.69 -20.31 3.27
N ALA A 412 0.41 -20.05 2.00
CA ALA A 412 -0.51 -18.99 1.61
C ALA A 412 -1.93 -19.24 2.13
N ASP A 413 -2.38 -20.49 2.17
CA ASP A 413 -3.70 -20.84 2.74
C ASP A 413 -3.77 -20.51 4.24
N GLY A 414 -2.70 -20.75 5.00
CA GLY A 414 -2.63 -20.35 6.41
C GLY A 414 -2.69 -18.83 6.60
N TRP A 415 -2.01 -18.06 5.73
CA TRP A 415 -2.09 -16.59 5.72
C TRP A 415 -3.46 -16.05 5.30
N ALA A 416 -4.32 -16.88 4.70
CA ALA A 416 -5.68 -16.55 4.32
C ALA A 416 -6.71 -16.73 5.47
N GLU A 417 -6.30 -17.25 6.62
CA GLU A 417 -7.15 -17.30 7.81
C GLU A 417 -7.48 -15.89 8.32
N PRO A 418 -8.70 -15.65 8.82
CA PRO A 418 -9.17 -14.30 9.18
C PRO A 418 -8.22 -13.52 10.07
N GLN A 419 -7.65 -14.16 11.11
CA GLN A 419 -6.71 -13.51 12.03
C GLN A 419 -5.44 -13.00 11.34
N TRP A 420 -4.94 -13.72 10.33
CA TRP A 420 -3.74 -13.33 9.58
C TRP A 420 -4.05 -12.32 8.47
N VAL A 421 -5.28 -12.35 7.94
CA VAL A 421 -5.78 -11.29 7.07
C VAL A 421 -5.85 -9.97 7.84
N ASP A 422 -6.40 -9.97 9.06
CA ASP A 422 -6.48 -8.79 9.93
C ASP A 422 -5.08 -8.34 10.38
N TYR A 423 -4.17 -9.27 10.67
CA TYR A 423 -2.77 -8.98 10.94
C TYR A 423 -2.09 -8.24 9.79
N TRP A 424 -2.24 -8.75 8.57
CA TRP A 424 -1.66 -8.12 7.38
C TRP A 424 -2.25 -6.74 7.10
N CYS A 425 -3.52 -6.56 7.42
CA CYS A 425 -4.23 -5.27 7.31
C CYS A 425 -3.96 -4.31 8.47
N HIS A 426 -3.06 -4.66 9.40
CA HIS A 426 -2.76 -3.86 10.59
C HIS A 426 -4.00 -3.57 11.46
N GLN A 427 -4.93 -4.50 11.52
CA GLN A 427 -6.18 -4.38 12.30
C GLN A 427 -6.12 -5.16 13.60
N ASP A 428 -5.30 -6.21 13.65
CA ASP A 428 -5.18 -7.10 14.79
C ASP A 428 -3.77 -7.68 14.92
N ALA A 429 -3.40 -8.11 16.14
CA ALA A 429 -2.14 -8.78 16.44
C ALA A 429 -2.30 -9.78 17.59
N PRO A 430 -1.52 -10.89 17.62
CA PRO A 430 -1.61 -11.90 18.69
C PRO A 430 -1.37 -11.36 20.11
N TRP A 431 -0.66 -10.26 20.27
CA TRP A 431 -0.39 -9.60 21.55
C TRP A 431 -1.39 -8.48 21.89
N LEU A 432 -2.41 -8.26 21.07
CA LEU A 432 -3.43 -7.25 21.32
C LEU A 432 -4.54 -7.82 22.19
N SER A 433 -4.54 -7.47 23.48
CA SER A 433 -5.60 -7.90 24.39
C SER A 433 -6.97 -7.33 24.00
N GLU A 434 -8.04 -8.09 24.27
CA GLU A 434 -9.42 -7.67 23.99
C GLU A 434 -9.78 -6.36 24.72
N ARG A 435 -9.23 -6.14 25.90
CA ARG A 435 -9.38 -4.89 26.66
C ARG A 435 -8.77 -3.71 25.90
N LEU A 436 -7.53 -3.86 25.44
CA LEU A 436 -6.82 -2.81 24.70
C LEU A 436 -7.47 -2.55 23.35
N ARG A 437 -7.92 -3.61 22.65
CA ARG A 437 -8.70 -3.50 21.40
C ARG A 437 -9.94 -2.62 21.61
N ARG A 438 -10.77 -2.90 22.63
CA ARG A 438 -11.94 -2.07 22.94
C ARG A 438 -11.55 -0.64 23.22
N ARG A 439 -10.49 -0.42 24.01
CA ARG A 439 -9.98 0.91 24.33
C ARG A 439 -9.62 1.72 23.09
N ILE A 440 -8.92 1.08 22.12
CA ILE A 440 -8.56 1.71 20.83
C ILE A 440 -9.82 2.04 20.01
N VAL A 441 -10.78 1.11 19.91
CA VAL A 441 -12.05 1.33 19.19
C VAL A 441 -12.86 2.48 19.83
N ASP A 442 -12.91 2.54 21.14
CA ASP A 442 -13.62 3.58 21.86
C ASP A 442 -12.99 4.96 21.67
N PHE A 443 -11.66 5.04 21.80
CA PHE A 443 -10.91 6.28 21.52
C PHE A 443 -11.12 6.74 20.06
N THR A 444 -10.95 5.85 19.09
CA THR A 444 -11.12 6.19 17.66
C THR A 444 -12.55 6.61 17.35
N THR A 445 -13.54 6.02 18.01
CA THR A 445 -14.94 6.43 17.88
C THR A 445 -15.15 7.87 18.37
N VAL A 446 -14.65 8.21 19.56
CA VAL A 446 -14.78 9.56 20.12
C VAL A 446 -13.98 10.57 19.29
N LEU A 447 -12.75 10.23 18.90
CA LEU A 447 -11.90 11.08 18.06
C LEU A 447 -12.58 11.39 16.72
N GLY A 448 -13.04 10.36 16.00
CA GLY A 448 -13.69 10.51 14.70
C GLY A 448 -15.03 11.26 14.75
N CYS A 449 -15.80 11.14 15.86
CA CYS A 449 -17.00 11.94 16.05
C CYS A 449 -16.66 13.40 16.42
N ARG A 450 -15.61 13.63 17.19
CA ARG A 450 -15.17 14.99 17.58
C ARG A 450 -14.54 15.75 16.39
N TYR A 451 -13.83 15.04 15.53
CA TYR A 451 -13.15 15.56 14.35
C TYR A 451 -13.55 14.73 13.12
N PRO A 452 -14.80 14.88 12.61
CA PRO A 452 -15.24 14.15 11.42
C PRO A 452 -14.34 14.44 10.22
N THR A 453 -13.94 13.38 9.53
CA THR A 453 -13.01 13.47 8.39
C THR A 453 -13.58 14.29 7.23
N ILE A 454 -12.71 15.05 6.57
CA ILE A 454 -13.05 15.74 5.33
C ILE A 454 -13.13 14.78 4.13
N MET A 455 -12.48 13.61 4.22
CA MET A 455 -12.48 12.61 3.17
C MET A 455 -13.84 11.97 2.95
N ASP A 456 -14.71 11.96 3.98
CA ASP A 456 -16.10 11.54 3.82
C ASP A 456 -16.95 12.66 3.22
N ILE A 457 -16.96 12.72 1.89
CA ILE A 457 -17.73 13.70 1.12
C ILE A 457 -19.24 13.43 1.09
N ARG A 458 -19.68 12.24 1.55
CA ARG A 458 -21.09 11.83 1.52
C ARG A 458 -21.81 12.14 2.81
N ALA A 459 -21.10 12.25 3.94
CA ALA A 459 -21.72 12.56 5.22
C ALA A 459 -22.28 13.98 5.25
N PRO A 460 -23.54 14.17 5.62
CA PRO A 460 -24.18 15.50 5.64
C PRO A 460 -23.55 16.40 6.70
N ALA A 461 -23.42 17.69 6.39
CA ALA A 461 -22.78 18.68 7.27
C ALA A 461 -23.47 18.76 8.67
N TRP A 462 -24.80 18.68 8.72
CA TRP A 462 -25.54 18.67 9.97
C TRP A 462 -25.21 17.45 10.84
N GLY A 463 -25.05 16.28 10.22
CA GLY A 463 -24.65 15.06 10.92
C GLY A 463 -23.25 15.15 11.51
N LYS A 464 -22.28 15.67 10.75
CA LYS A 464 -20.92 15.96 11.25
C LYS A 464 -20.94 16.93 12.43
N SER A 465 -21.78 17.98 12.38
CA SER A 465 -21.91 18.97 13.45
C SER A 465 -22.55 18.38 14.71
N ALA A 466 -23.58 17.56 14.57
CA ALA A 466 -24.22 16.87 15.69
C ALA A 466 -23.26 15.90 16.39
N LEU A 467 -22.54 15.06 15.64
CA LEU A 467 -21.52 14.16 16.20
C LEU A 467 -20.43 14.91 16.94
N ARG A 468 -19.96 16.04 16.35
CA ARG A 468 -18.95 16.89 16.97
C ARG A 468 -19.42 17.45 18.32
N ALA A 469 -20.65 17.89 18.42
CA ALA A 469 -21.24 18.40 19.66
C ALA A 469 -21.33 17.29 20.72
N LEU A 470 -21.88 16.13 20.36
CA LEU A 470 -22.04 14.97 21.24
C LEU A 470 -20.68 14.46 21.78
N ALA A 471 -19.67 14.40 20.93
CA ALA A 471 -18.34 13.89 21.30
C ALA A 471 -17.51 14.91 22.11
N SER A 472 -17.88 16.20 22.12
CA SER A 472 -17.04 17.27 22.67
C SER A 472 -16.73 17.09 24.16
N TRP A 473 -17.71 16.72 24.97
CA TRP A 473 -17.51 16.52 26.41
C TRP A 473 -16.64 15.28 26.70
N ARG A 474 -16.87 14.15 25.99
CA ARG A 474 -16.07 12.94 26.14
C ARG A 474 -14.59 13.22 25.82
N TYR A 475 -14.35 13.86 24.68
CA TYR A 475 -13.00 14.20 24.24
C TYR A 475 -12.32 15.19 25.21
N ARG A 476 -13.04 16.21 25.67
CA ARG A 476 -12.51 17.22 26.63
C ARG A 476 -12.10 16.59 27.96
N PHE A 477 -12.95 15.69 28.50
CA PHE A 477 -12.73 15.06 29.82
C PHE A 477 -12.07 13.66 29.70
N GLN A 478 -11.59 13.27 28.53
CA GLN A 478 -10.92 11.98 28.27
C GLN A 478 -11.78 10.74 28.66
N ARG A 479 -13.10 10.85 28.54
CA ARG A 479 -14.05 9.77 28.82
C ARG A 479 -14.32 8.97 27.56
N TYR A 480 -13.38 8.09 27.20
CA TYR A 480 -13.47 7.32 25.96
C TYR A 480 -14.26 6.02 26.11
N ASP A 481 -14.32 5.44 27.32
CA ASP A 481 -14.90 4.11 27.54
C ASP A 481 -16.38 4.06 27.17
N ASP A 482 -16.73 3.01 26.44
CA ASP A 482 -18.06 2.69 25.92
C ASP A 482 -18.88 3.91 25.44
N PRO A 483 -18.50 4.52 24.33
CA PRO A 483 -19.24 5.66 23.75
C PRO A 483 -20.47 5.18 22.97
N TRP A 484 -21.40 4.47 23.65
CA TRP A 484 -22.56 3.81 23.02
C TRP A 484 -23.46 4.81 22.27
N GLU A 485 -23.66 6.01 22.80
CA GLU A 485 -24.45 7.05 22.15
C GLU A 485 -23.81 7.52 20.82
N LEU A 486 -22.48 7.57 20.74
CA LEU A 486 -21.77 7.90 19.50
C LEU A 486 -21.80 6.75 18.52
N LYS A 487 -21.65 5.52 18.99
CA LYS A 487 -21.79 4.30 18.18
C LYS A 487 -23.18 4.21 17.55
N LEU A 488 -24.24 4.51 18.34
CA LEU A 488 -25.62 4.54 17.85
C LEU A 488 -25.85 5.67 16.84
N SER A 489 -25.42 6.89 17.16
CA SER A 489 -25.57 8.06 16.28
C SER A 489 -24.86 7.85 14.94
N ARG A 490 -23.69 7.21 14.90
CA ARG A 490 -22.99 6.85 13.67
C ARG A 490 -23.78 5.88 12.79
N LYS A 491 -24.45 4.89 13.39
CA LYS A 491 -25.32 3.95 12.64
C LYS A 491 -26.52 4.66 12.00
N LEU A 492 -27.04 5.71 12.64
CA LEU A 492 -28.17 6.49 12.13
C LEU A 492 -27.77 7.45 10.99
N ILE A 493 -26.52 7.93 10.99
CA ILE A 493 -25.95 8.71 9.89
C ILE A 493 -25.49 7.72 8.82
N ARG A 494 -26.41 7.31 7.95
CA ARG A 494 -26.24 6.33 6.87
C ARG A 494 -25.12 6.76 5.91
N HIS A 495 -23.91 6.41 6.07
CA HIS A 495 -22.82 6.44 5.06
C HIS A 495 -21.41 6.34 5.69
N TRP A 496 -21.30 6.17 6.98
CA TRP A 496 -20.02 5.93 7.61
C TRP A 496 -19.65 4.45 7.54
N ASP A 497 -18.74 4.07 6.68
CA ASP A 497 -18.05 2.77 6.76
C ASP A 497 -16.65 2.99 7.33
N PRO A 498 -16.38 2.62 8.59
CA PRO A 498 -15.04 2.73 9.18
C PRO A 498 -14.01 1.84 8.47
N ARG A 499 -14.47 0.84 7.69
CA ARG A 499 -13.60 -0.04 6.87
C ARG A 499 -13.11 0.61 5.58
N VAL A 500 -13.63 1.80 5.21
CA VAL A 500 -13.10 2.59 4.07
C VAL A 500 -11.76 3.26 4.41
N MET A 501 -11.35 3.25 5.68
CA MET A 501 -10.06 3.82 6.13
C MET A 501 -8.92 2.79 6.18
N SER A 502 -9.17 1.51 5.91
CA SER A 502 -8.13 0.52 5.69
C SER A 502 -7.81 0.45 4.18
N LEU A 503 -6.58 0.77 3.83
CA LEU A 503 -5.99 0.57 2.51
C LEU A 503 -6.10 -0.86 2.04
#